data_9bbb5d102c93035a58c44456ac027310
#
_entry.id   9bbb5d102c93035a58c44456ac027310
#
_cell.length_a   1.000
_cell.length_b   1.000
_cell.length_c   1.000
_cell.angle_alpha   90.00
_cell.angle_beta   90.00
_cell.angle_gamma   90.00
#
_symmetry.space_group_name_H-M   'P 1'
#
loop_
_entity.id
_entity.type
_entity.pdbx_description
1 polymer ?
#
loop_
_entity_poly.entity_id
_entity_poly.type
_entity_poly.pdbx_seq_one_letter_code
_entity_poly.pdbx_strand_id
1 'polypeptide(L)'
;MTHSHPRKTVIYGLLYAAICAAPATAQTRSEITTDADVARRDMIGAITGQAFAPEPGPGYAPPSPADPDLGEQRLLIPDQRYKSLSLFANVSEFYTSNAALTNGGGQGDWFTAMQFGASWVPRIAGSLYGEVTALQQLYRYADLTGLSFNSLDLGGGLIYVIRELGDLSVFARYNYNLLTNPTADSSIFYQQTIRLGLQKPFVFSRAHSATLGFNADLNLDGWPDYAVRNRFALLAGYQANLTRQLQANLFYALSYLPFVDTSRRDWNQILSAGLAWNLTPQFSINASLSASFNDSNENFFQYSVLNTGAGVSALLRF
;
A
#
# COMPACT_ATOMS: atom_id res chain seq x y z
N MET A 1 58.11 -17.72 -1.12
CA MET A 1 57.37 -16.57 -0.54
C MET A 1 56.13 -16.36 -1.39
N THR A 2 55.02 -16.93 -0.94
CA THR A 2 53.73 -16.85 -1.64
C THR A 2 52.88 -15.77 -0.98
N HIS A 3 52.73 -14.63 -1.64
CA HIS A 3 51.77 -13.60 -1.23
C HIS A 3 50.37 -14.05 -1.53
N SER A 4 49.64 -14.50 -0.52
CA SER A 4 48.19 -14.72 -0.59
C SER A 4 47.47 -13.36 -0.65
N HIS A 5 46.61 -13.14 -1.64
CA HIS A 5 45.77 -11.98 -1.78
C HIS A 5 44.46 -12.16 -0.96
N PRO A 6 44.31 -11.62 0.25
CA PRO A 6 43.07 -11.73 1.02
C PRO A 6 41.94 -10.87 0.48
N ARG A 7 42.20 -9.91 -0.42
CA ARG A 7 41.19 -8.95 -0.91
C ARG A 7 40.14 -9.56 -1.86
N LYS A 8 40.49 -10.59 -2.62
CA LYS A 8 39.52 -11.18 -3.59
C LYS A 8 38.41 -11.98 -2.88
N THR A 9 38.72 -12.69 -1.80
CA THR A 9 37.74 -13.53 -1.10
C THR A 9 36.68 -12.68 -0.37
N VAL A 10 37.07 -11.51 0.16
CA VAL A 10 36.12 -10.59 0.82
C VAL A 10 35.17 -9.96 -0.21
N ILE A 11 35.68 -9.60 -1.41
CA ILE A 11 34.85 -9.01 -2.46
C ILE A 11 33.82 -10.00 -2.99
N TYR A 12 34.20 -11.27 -3.19
CA TYR A 12 33.25 -12.31 -3.63
C TYR A 12 32.22 -12.66 -2.54
N GLY A 13 32.60 -12.66 -1.27
CA GLY A 13 31.67 -12.85 -0.15
C GLY A 13 30.63 -11.73 -0.05
N LEU A 14 31.04 -10.47 -0.21
CA LEU A 14 30.14 -9.31 -0.23
C LEU A 14 29.22 -9.30 -1.46
N LEU A 15 29.73 -9.70 -2.63
CA LEU A 15 28.94 -9.79 -3.86
C LEU A 15 27.87 -10.89 -3.75
N TYR A 16 28.23 -12.05 -3.17
CA TYR A 16 27.30 -13.16 -2.97
C TYR A 16 26.22 -12.82 -1.95
N ALA A 17 26.58 -12.15 -0.84
CA ALA A 17 25.64 -11.65 0.16
C ALA A 17 24.70 -10.60 -0.41
N ALA A 18 25.17 -9.69 -1.28
CA ALA A 18 24.35 -8.70 -1.95
C ALA A 18 23.37 -9.34 -2.94
N ILE A 19 23.79 -10.37 -3.67
CA ILE A 19 22.92 -11.11 -4.62
C ILE A 19 21.83 -11.88 -3.86
N CYS A 20 22.13 -12.50 -2.73
CA CYS A 20 21.15 -13.21 -1.91
C CYS A 20 20.17 -12.25 -1.17
N ALA A 21 20.58 -11.02 -0.87
CA ALA A 21 19.72 -10.04 -0.21
C ALA A 21 18.78 -9.30 -1.17
N ALA A 22 19.10 -9.22 -2.46
CA ALA A 22 18.36 -8.42 -3.44
C ALA A 22 16.84 -8.73 -3.49
N PRO A 23 16.37 -9.98 -3.48
CA PRO A 23 14.94 -10.27 -3.50
C PRO A 23 14.21 -9.79 -2.24
N ALA A 24 14.80 -10.01 -1.06
CA ALA A 24 14.19 -9.60 0.21
C ALA A 24 14.15 -8.07 0.34
N THR A 25 15.18 -7.36 -0.13
CA THR A 25 15.21 -5.89 -0.11
C THR A 25 14.22 -5.30 -1.11
N ALA A 26 14.10 -5.87 -2.31
CA ALA A 26 13.15 -5.44 -3.32
C ALA A 26 11.70 -5.65 -2.83
N GLN A 27 11.38 -6.80 -2.24
CA GLN A 27 10.08 -7.07 -1.64
C GLN A 27 9.76 -6.08 -0.53
N THR A 28 10.67 -5.87 0.41
CA THR A 28 10.48 -4.91 1.50
C THR A 28 10.30 -3.48 0.98
N ARG A 29 11.04 -3.08 -0.06
CA ARG A 29 10.90 -1.77 -0.69
C ARG A 29 9.52 -1.61 -1.34
N SER A 30 9.07 -2.63 -2.06
CA SER A 30 7.72 -2.66 -2.61
C SER A 30 6.65 -2.55 -1.51
N GLU A 31 6.78 -3.29 -0.42
CA GLU A 31 5.86 -3.21 0.72
C GLU A 31 5.84 -1.83 1.40
N ILE A 32 7.00 -1.21 1.64
CA ILE A 32 7.07 0.13 2.25
C ILE A 32 6.26 1.16 1.44
N THR A 33 6.35 1.11 0.11
CA THR A 33 5.60 2.03 -0.75
C THR A 33 4.14 1.62 -0.91
N THR A 34 3.88 0.33 -1.10
CA THR A 34 2.53 -0.20 -1.37
C THR A 34 1.62 -0.09 -0.16
N ASP A 35 2.09 -0.43 1.03
CA ASP A 35 1.26 -0.40 2.25
C ASP A 35 0.79 1.02 2.58
N ALA A 36 1.67 2.01 2.47
CA ALA A 36 1.30 3.40 2.69
C ALA A 36 0.27 3.89 1.65
N ASP A 37 0.42 3.48 0.39
CA ASP A 37 -0.47 3.87 -0.70
C ASP A 37 -1.81 3.12 -0.66
N VAL A 38 -1.80 1.83 -0.28
CA VAL A 38 -3.03 1.04 -0.08
C VAL A 38 -3.81 1.59 1.10
N ALA A 39 -3.16 1.81 2.25
CA ALA A 39 -3.81 2.38 3.42
C ALA A 39 -4.39 3.77 3.12
N ARG A 40 -3.67 4.60 2.37
CA ARG A 40 -4.18 5.92 1.95
C ARG A 40 -5.42 5.79 1.06
N ARG A 41 -5.45 4.86 0.11
CA ARG A 41 -6.61 4.62 -0.76
C ARG A 41 -7.82 4.09 0.00
N ASP A 42 -7.59 3.12 0.89
CA ASP A 42 -8.62 2.53 1.71
C ASP A 42 -9.21 3.56 2.69
N MET A 43 -8.39 4.43 3.26
CA MET A 43 -8.84 5.55 4.08
C MET A 43 -9.68 6.55 3.28
N ILE A 44 -9.26 6.92 2.07
CA ILE A 44 -10.02 7.83 1.21
C ILE A 44 -11.37 7.21 0.85
N GLY A 45 -11.43 5.91 0.55
CA GLY A 45 -12.66 5.18 0.30
C GLY A 45 -13.61 5.19 1.50
N ALA A 46 -13.09 4.96 2.70
CA ALA A 46 -13.87 4.97 3.95
C ALA A 46 -14.44 6.36 4.28
N ILE A 47 -13.66 7.43 4.05
CA ILE A 47 -14.07 8.82 4.37
C ILE A 47 -15.08 9.36 3.38
N THR A 48 -14.90 9.08 2.11
CA THR A 48 -15.86 9.57 1.10
C THR A 48 -17.18 8.83 1.15
N GLY A 49 -17.29 7.74 1.94
CA GLY A 49 -18.47 6.90 2.02
C GLY A 49 -18.83 6.22 0.68
N GLN A 50 -17.98 6.42 -0.34
CA GLN A 50 -18.28 5.99 -1.70
C GLN A 50 -18.07 4.49 -1.91
N ALA A 51 -17.18 3.86 -1.13
CA ALA A 51 -16.96 2.43 -1.27
C ALA A 51 -18.13 1.60 -0.70
N PHE A 52 -18.78 2.08 0.37
CA PHE A 52 -19.77 1.31 1.12
C PHE A 52 -21.02 2.10 1.50
N ALA A 53 -21.26 3.26 0.89
CA ALA A 53 -22.46 4.05 1.18
C ALA A 53 -23.74 3.26 0.82
N PRO A 54 -24.77 3.25 1.68
CA PRO A 54 -26.08 2.78 1.27
C PRO A 54 -26.57 3.66 0.12
N GLU A 55 -27.25 3.07 -0.86
CA GLU A 55 -27.96 3.87 -1.84
C GLU A 55 -28.88 4.85 -1.09
N PRO A 56 -28.81 6.14 -1.35
CA PRO A 56 -29.77 7.06 -0.77
C PRO A 56 -31.15 6.63 -1.28
N GLY A 57 -32.04 6.27 -0.37
CA GLY A 57 -33.44 6.07 -0.70
C GLY A 57 -34.00 7.34 -1.36
N PRO A 58 -35.08 7.26 -2.11
CA PRO A 58 -35.70 8.45 -2.70
C PRO A 58 -36.01 9.44 -1.59
N GLY A 59 -35.23 10.51 -1.53
CA GLY A 59 -35.46 11.61 -0.58
C GLY A 59 -36.64 12.43 -1.08
N TYR A 60 -37.67 12.51 -0.29
CA TYR A 60 -38.78 13.45 -0.50
C TYR A 60 -38.62 14.63 0.44
N ALA A 61 -38.69 15.83 -0.09
CA ALA A 61 -38.86 17.01 0.77
C ALA A 61 -40.27 16.99 1.36
N PRO A 62 -40.44 17.33 2.64
CA PRO A 62 -41.79 17.52 3.18
C PRO A 62 -42.50 18.61 2.40
N PRO A 63 -43.84 18.50 2.18
CA PRO A 63 -44.60 19.53 1.48
C PRO A 63 -44.38 20.90 2.16
N SER A 64 -44.17 21.92 1.37
CA SER A 64 -43.96 23.28 1.87
C SER A 64 -45.22 23.76 2.60
N PRO A 65 -45.14 24.19 3.89
CA PRO A 65 -46.31 24.71 4.61
C PRO A 65 -46.93 25.95 3.96
N ALA A 66 -46.20 26.63 3.10
CA ALA A 66 -46.62 27.88 2.45
C ALA A 66 -47.21 27.71 1.06
N ASP A 67 -47.12 26.54 0.46
CA ASP A 67 -47.64 26.27 -0.89
C ASP A 67 -48.04 24.80 -1.07
N PRO A 68 -49.26 24.42 -0.67
CA PRO A 68 -49.73 23.04 -0.76
C PRO A 68 -49.93 22.53 -2.20
N ASP A 69 -49.96 23.43 -3.21
CA ASP A 69 -50.15 23.06 -4.60
C ASP A 69 -48.84 22.59 -5.27
N LEU A 70 -47.69 22.77 -4.64
CA LEU A 70 -46.40 22.32 -5.21
C LEU A 70 -46.16 20.81 -5.08
N GLY A 71 -47.00 20.08 -4.34
CA GLY A 71 -46.87 18.64 -4.15
C GLY A 71 -45.55 18.19 -3.52
N GLU A 72 -45.33 16.89 -3.46
CA GLU A 72 -44.06 16.31 -3.01
C GLU A 72 -42.96 16.59 -4.04
N GLN A 73 -42.04 17.49 -3.72
CA GLN A 73 -40.87 17.74 -4.57
C GLN A 73 -39.84 16.65 -4.37
N ARG A 74 -39.45 15.96 -5.43
CA ARG A 74 -38.27 15.10 -5.44
C ARG A 74 -37.04 15.98 -5.26
N LEU A 75 -36.35 15.81 -4.13
CA LEU A 75 -35.01 16.33 -4.01
C LEU A 75 -34.13 15.64 -5.08
N LEU A 76 -33.61 16.42 -6.02
CA LEU A 76 -32.56 15.98 -6.93
C LEU A 76 -31.27 15.82 -6.10
N ILE A 77 -31.21 14.75 -5.33
CA ILE A 77 -29.94 14.32 -4.72
C ILE A 77 -29.09 13.84 -5.88
N PRO A 78 -27.88 14.39 -6.09
CA PRO A 78 -26.99 13.88 -7.11
C PRO A 78 -26.86 12.38 -6.92
N ASP A 79 -27.25 11.60 -7.94
CA ASP A 79 -27.18 10.14 -7.93
C ASP A 79 -25.70 9.73 -7.74
N GLN A 80 -25.30 9.50 -6.49
CA GLN A 80 -23.97 8.99 -6.16
C GLN A 80 -23.95 7.49 -6.46
N ARG A 81 -23.96 7.16 -7.77
CA ARG A 81 -23.82 5.78 -8.18
C ARG A 81 -22.55 5.20 -7.61
N TYR A 82 -22.68 4.02 -7.03
CA TYR A 82 -21.53 3.24 -6.58
C TYR A 82 -20.59 2.98 -7.75
N LYS A 83 -19.37 3.50 -7.64
CA LYS A 83 -18.33 3.36 -8.65
C LYS A 83 -17.44 2.18 -8.29
N SER A 84 -17.67 1.06 -8.94
CA SER A 84 -17.01 -0.21 -8.62
C SER A 84 -15.61 -0.35 -9.22
N LEU A 85 -15.29 0.36 -10.30
CA LEU A 85 -14.02 0.29 -11.00
C LEU A 85 -13.20 1.56 -10.73
N SER A 86 -11.95 1.38 -10.31
CA SER A 86 -10.97 2.44 -10.15
C SER A 86 -9.72 2.14 -10.96
N LEU A 87 -9.25 3.11 -11.72
CA LEU A 87 -7.95 3.08 -12.40
C LEU A 87 -7.07 4.16 -11.78
N PHE A 88 -5.82 3.85 -11.52
CA PHE A 88 -4.90 4.83 -10.95
C PHE A 88 -3.51 4.73 -11.57
N ALA A 89 -2.83 5.86 -11.60
CA ALA A 89 -1.44 5.98 -11.98
C ALA A 89 -0.73 6.94 -11.03
N ASN A 90 0.52 6.66 -10.72
CA ASN A 90 1.38 7.53 -9.92
C ASN A 90 2.80 7.51 -10.50
N VAL A 91 3.44 8.66 -10.53
CA VAL A 91 4.88 8.81 -10.79
C VAL A 91 5.44 9.69 -9.69
N SER A 92 6.43 9.17 -8.97
CA SER A 92 7.06 9.85 -7.84
C SER A 92 8.56 9.69 -7.89
N GLU A 93 9.26 10.72 -7.47
CA GLU A 93 10.71 10.72 -7.26
C GLU A 93 10.99 10.71 -5.77
N PHE A 94 11.85 9.80 -5.32
CA PHE A 94 12.22 9.62 -3.92
C PHE A 94 13.72 9.65 -3.74
N TYR A 95 14.15 10.28 -2.65
CA TYR A 95 15.46 10.04 -2.05
C TYR A 95 15.32 9.01 -0.94
N THR A 96 16.21 8.03 -0.91
CA THR A 96 16.34 7.04 0.16
C THR A 96 17.70 7.15 0.84
N SER A 97 17.74 7.11 2.16
CA SER A 97 19.00 7.16 2.91
C SER A 97 19.76 5.82 2.94
N ASN A 98 19.09 4.71 2.59
CA ASN A 98 19.64 3.35 2.63
C ASN A 98 19.00 2.52 1.51
N ALA A 99 19.53 2.63 0.30
CA ALA A 99 18.95 1.99 -0.88
C ALA A 99 18.99 0.46 -0.81
N ALA A 100 20.07 -0.11 -0.28
CA ALA A 100 20.26 -1.55 -0.18
C ALA A 100 19.69 -2.17 1.11
N LEU A 101 19.09 -1.38 2.02
CA LEU A 101 18.56 -1.82 3.32
C LEU A 101 19.59 -2.61 4.15
N THR A 102 20.80 -2.09 4.25
CA THR A 102 21.92 -2.71 4.95
C THR A 102 22.02 -2.23 6.40
N ASN A 103 22.64 -3.06 7.26
CA ASN A 103 22.99 -2.68 8.63
C ASN A 103 24.22 -1.75 8.64
N GLY A 104 24.25 -0.77 9.54
CA GLY A 104 25.46 0.01 9.84
C GLY A 104 25.74 1.22 8.93
N GLY A 105 24.75 1.71 8.23
CA GLY A 105 24.86 2.91 7.38
C GLY A 105 24.75 2.57 5.90
N GLY A 106 23.61 2.89 5.35
CA GLY A 106 23.29 2.62 3.95
C GLY A 106 23.85 3.69 3.03
N GLN A 107 24.07 3.32 1.79
CA GLN A 107 24.28 4.25 0.70
C GLN A 107 22.92 4.85 0.30
N GLY A 108 22.82 6.18 0.32
CA GLY A 108 21.66 6.89 -0.18
C GLY A 108 21.63 6.92 -1.71
N ASP A 109 20.42 6.98 -2.27
CA ASP A 109 20.22 7.10 -3.72
C ASP A 109 18.87 7.73 -4.02
N TRP A 110 18.72 8.28 -5.22
CA TRP A 110 17.44 8.67 -5.78
C TRP A 110 16.83 7.52 -6.55
N PHE A 111 15.49 7.39 -6.48
CA PHE A 111 14.78 6.44 -7.31
C PHE A 111 13.43 6.98 -7.75
N THR A 112 13.09 6.69 -9.00
CA THR A 112 11.76 6.93 -9.54
C THR A 112 10.89 5.70 -9.28
N ALA A 113 9.70 5.91 -8.70
CA ALA A 113 8.65 4.91 -8.55
C ALA A 113 7.48 5.25 -9.47
N MET A 114 7.16 4.37 -10.41
CA MET A 114 5.99 4.47 -11.26
C MET A 114 5.01 3.36 -10.89
N GLN A 115 3.74 3.70 -10.74
CA GLN A 115 2.69 2.75 -10.33
C GLN A 115 1.49 2.91 -11.27
N PHE A 116 0.97 1.78 -11.73
CA PHE A 116 -0.25 1.71 -12.54
C PHE A 116 -1.12 0.59 -11.98
N GLY A 117 -2.40 0.86 -11.77
CA GLY A 117 -3.25 -0.17 -11.21
C GLY A 117 -4.71 -0.01 -11.54
N ALA A 118 -5.41 -1.11 -11.35
CA ALA A 118 -6.84 -1.22 -11.45
C ALA A 118 -7.38 -1.94 -10.21
N SER A 119 -8.52 -1.49 -9.74
CA SER A 119 -9.27 -2.15 -8.66
C SER A 119 -10.73 -2.17 -9.03
N TRP A 120 -11.31 -3.36 -9.03
CA TRP A 120 -12.74 -3.59 -9.27
C TRP A 120 -13.35 -4.23 -8.03
N VAL A 121 -14.31 -3.51 -7.41
CA VAL A 121 -14.95 -3.91 -6.17
C VAL A 121 -16.46 -3.96 -6.38
N PRO A 122 -17.00 -4.99 -7.08
CA PRO A 122 -18.42 -5.13 -7.30
C PRO A 122 -19.15 -5.48 -6.00
N ARG A 123 -20.33 -4.88 -5.81
CA ARG A 123 -21.25 -5.30 -4.75
C ARG A 123 -21.94 -6.60 -5.18
N ILE A 124 -21.78 -7.66 -4.41
CA ILE A 124 -22.38 -8.98 -4.71
C ILE A 124 -23.79 -9.05 -4.11
N ALA A 125 -23.92 -8.82 -2.82
CA ALA A 125 -25.22 -8.83 -2.14
C ALA A 125 -25.11 -8.12 -0.77
N GLY A 126 -26.07 -7.27 -0.42
CA GLY A 126 -26.09 -6.61 0.89
C GLY A 126 -24.79 -5.87 1.22
N SER A 127 -24.10 -6.35 2.23
CA SER A 127 -22.80 -5.83 2.69
C SER A 127 -21.61 -6.67 2.18
N LEU A 128 -21.81 -7.60 1.26
CA LEU A 128 -20.78 -8.44 0.66
C LEU A 128 -20.31 -7.85 -0.68
N TYR A 129 -19.00 -7.68 -0.81
CA TYR A 129 -18.33 -7.18 -2.01
C TYR A 129 -17.30 -8.19 -2.50
N GLY A 130 -17.16 -8.31 -3.82
CA GLY A 130 -16.01 -8.93 -4.44
C GLY A 130 -14.89 -7.91 -4.58
N GLU A 131 -13.66 -8.36 -4.77
CA GLU A 131 -12.53 -7.50 -5.09
C GLU A 131 -11.62 -8.20 -6.08
N VAL A 132 -11.17 -7.46 -7.09
CA VAL A 132 -10.08 -7.86 -7.99
C VAL A 132 -9.15 -6.65 -8.12
N THR A 133 -7.86 -6.88 -7.92
CA THR A 133 -6.84 -5.83 -8.00
C THR A 133 -5.69 -6.26 -8.90
N ALA A 134 -5.15 -5.32 -9.64
CA ALA A 134 -3.90 -5.46 -10.38
C ALA A 134 -3.08 -4.18 -10.19
N LEU A 135 -1.81 -4.33 -9.81
CA LEU A 135 -0.89 -3.24 -9.58
C LEU A 135 0.46 -3.58 -10.20
N GLN A 136 0.91 -2.75 -11.13
CA GLN A 136 2.26 -2.78 -11.68
C GLN A 136 3.05 -1.62 -11.11
N GLN A 137 4.26 -1.90 -10.60
CA GLN A 137 5.18 -0.91 -10.07
C GLN A 137 6.55 -1.07 -10.73
N LEU A 138 7.19 0.06 -11.02
CA LEU A 138 8.51 0.12 -11.63
C LEU A 138 9.40 0.99 -10.73
N TYR A 139 10.51 0.42 -10.26
CA TYR A 139 11.49 1.11 -9.41
C TYR A 139 12.78 1.27 -10.18
N ARG A 140 13.25 2.51 -10.34
CA ARG A 140 14.46 2.84 -11.09
C ARG A 140 15.38 3.70 -10.24
N TYR A 141 16.48 3.11 -9.81
CA TYR A 141 17.51 3.78 -9.03
C TYR A 141 18.44 4.55 -9.95
N ALA A 142 18.91 5.73 -9.52
CA ALA A 142 19.74 6.63 -10.31
C ALA A 142 21.19 6.12 -10.39
N ASP A 143 21.82 5.86 -9.25
CA ASP A 143 23.21 5.44 -9.16
C ASP A 143 23.33 3.91 -8.97
N LEU A 144 22.52 3.35 -8.08
CA LEU A 144 22.51 1.92 -7.76
C LEU A 144 21.56 1.16 -8.71
N THR A 145 21.78 1.28 -10.01
CA THR A 145 20.89 0.72 -11.05
C THR A 145 20.64 -0.78 -10.92
N GLY A 146 21.59 -1.53 -10.32
CA GLY A 146 21.43 -2.95 -10.01
C GLY A 146 20.35 -3.27 -8.97
N LEU A 147 19.86 -2.26 -8.22
CA LEU A 147 18.72 -2.40 -7.31
C LEU A 147 17.37 -2.11 -7.98
N SER A 148 17.37 -1.73 -9.26
CA SER A 148 16.15 -1.48 -10.02
C SER A 148 15.38 -2.76 -10.28
N PHE A 149 14.05 -2.73 -10.15
CA PHE A 149 13.17 -3.88 -10.35
C PHE A 149 11.77 -3.47 -10.78
N ASN A 150 10.98 -4.44 -11.20
CA ASN A 150 9.54 -4.30 -11.38
C ASN A 150 8.80 -5.18 -10.37
N SER A 151 7.61 -4.74 -9.93
CA SER A 151 6.69 -5.52 -9.10
C SER A 151 5.34 -5.60 -9.77
N LEU A 152 4.80 -6.80 -9.90
CA LEU A 152 3.42 -7.06 -10.31
C LEU A 152 2.69 -7.69 -9.14
N ASP A 153 1.61 -7.03 -8.70
CA ASP A 153 0.73 -7.51 -7.64
C ASP A 153 -0.66 -7.77 -8.21
N LEU A 154 -1.13 -9.00 -8.08
CA LEU A 154 -2.48 -9.40 -8.46
C LEU A 154 -3.21 -9.88 -7.22
N GLY A 155 -4.46 -9.44 -7.05
CA GLY A 155 -5.26 -9.82 -5.91
C GLY A 155 -6.71 -10.11 -6.29
N GLY A 156 -7.34 -10.98 -5.52
CA GLY A 156 -8.78 -11.24 -5.64
C GLY A 156 -9.35 -11.79 -4.36
N GLY A 157 -10.57 -11.39 -4.01
CA GLY A 157 -11.15 -11.81 -2.75
C GLY A 157 -12.54 -11.31 -2.49
N LEU A 158 -12.92 -11.41 -1.22
CA LEU A 158 -14.21 -10.99 -0.70
C LEU A 158 -14.01 -10.03 0.47
N ILE A 159 -14.89 -9.04 0.57
CA ILE A 159 -14.98 -8.08 1.66
C ILE A 159 -16.40 -8.12 2.21
N TYR A 160 -16.54 -8.27 3.51
CA TYR A 160 -17.82 -8.16 4.21
C TYR A 160 -17.79 -7.01 5.19
N VAL A 161 -18.76 -6.07 5.07
CA VAL A 161 -18.86 -4.89 5.91
C VAL A 161 -19.93 -5.12 6.98
N ILE A 162 -19.52 -5.11 8.23
CA ILE A 162 -20.38 -5.24 9.41
C ILE A 162 -20.76 -3.84 9.88
N ARG A 163 -21.92 -3.37 9.43
CA ARG A 163 -22.38 -1.99 9.70
C ARG A 163 -22.68 -1.75 11.16
N GLU A 164 -23.22 -2.75 11.84
CA GLU A 164 -23.57 -2.73 13.26
C GLU A 164 -22.35 -2.49 14.17
N LEU A 165 -21.15 -2.83 13.68
CA LEU A 165 -19.87 -2.60 14.35
C LEU A 165 -19.17 -1.32 13.87
N GLY A 166 -19.92 -0.38 13.27
CA GLY A 166 -19.40 0.88 12.76
C GLY A 166 -18.54 0.68 11.51
N ASP A 167 -19.10 -0.02 10.52
CA ASP A 167 -18.49 -0.33 9.22
C ASP A 167 -17.18 -1.12 9.33
N LEU A 168 -17.08 -2.02 10.30
CA LEU A 168 -15.98 -2.97 10.40
C LEU A 168 -15.95 -3.83 9.14
N SER A 169 -14.88 -3.73 8.37
CA SER A 169 -14.66 -4.57 7.19
C SER A 169 -13.82 -5.78 7.56
N VAL A 170 -14.28 -6.97 7.18
CA VAL A 170 -13.54 -8.24 7.28
C VAL A 170 -13.30 -8.72 5.85
N PHE A 171 -12.11 -9.16 5.54
CA PHE A 171 -11.78 -9.60 4.19
C PHE A 171 -10.89 -10.82 4.14
N ALA A 172 -11.03 -11.57 3.05
CA ALA A 172 -10.17 -12.67 2.68
C ALA A 172 -9.77 -12.51 1.21
N ARG A 173 -8.46 -12.47 0.92
CA ARG A 173 -7.91 -12.21 -0.41
C ARG A 173 -6.83 -13.23 -0.74
N TYR A 174 -6.79 -13.70 -1.96
CA TYR A 174 -5.60 -14.30 -2.54
C TYR A 174 -4.76 -13.19 -3.17
N ASN A 175 -3.45 -13.21 -2.93
CA ASN A 175 -2.52 -12.28 -3.55
C ASN A 175 -1.38 -13.06 -4.21
N TYR A 176 -0.99 -12.61 -5.39
CA TYR A 176 0.19 -13.03 -6.12
C TYR A 176 1.10 -11.81 -6.32
N ASN A 177 2.31 -11.87 -5.79
CA ASN A 177 3.35 -10.86 -6.00
C ASN A 177 4.49 -11.46 -6.82
N LEU A 178 4.92 -10.76 -7.87
CA LEU A 178 6.03 -11.14 -8.72
C LEU A 178 6.99 -9.96 -8.85
N LEU A 179 8.26 -10.17 -8.50
CA LEU A 179 9.34 -9.22 -8.76
C LEU A 179 10.20 -9.71 -9.92
N THR A 180 10.49 -8.81 -10.84
CA THR A 180 11.35 -9.08 -12.00
C THR A 180 12.46 -8.04 -12.09
N ASN A 181 13.51 -8.36 -12.84
CA ASN A 181 14.48 -7.36 -13.23
C ASN A 181 13.84 -6.25 -14.10
N PRO A 182 14.54 -5.13 -14.37
CA PRO A 182 13.96 -4.00 -15.12
C PRO A 182 13.50 -4.35 -16.54
N THR A 183 14.10 -5.35 -17.19
CA THR A 183 13.74 -5.81 -18.55
C THR A 183 12.60 -6.83 -18.55
N ALA A 184 12.19 -7.32 -17.36
CA ALA A 184 11.14 -8.32 -17.15
C ALA A 184 11.41 -9.69 -17.83
N ASP A 185 12.68 -9.99 -18.13
CA ASP A 185 13.12 -11.25 -18.75
C ASP A 185 13.49 -12.32 -17.72
N SER A 186 13.67 -11.94 -16.45
CA SER A 186 13.94 -12.86 -15.34
C SER A 186 13.17 -12.48 -14.08
N SER A 187 12.61 -13.49 -13.41
CA SER A 187 12.01 -13.33 -12.10
C SER A 187 13.09 -13.29 -11.01
N ILE A 188 12.94 -12.37 -10.05
CA ILE A 188 13.81 -12.25 -8.88
C ILE A 188 13.15 -12.93 -7.68
N PHE A 189 11.83 -12.81 -7.59
CA PHE A 189 11.04 -13.29 -6.48
C PHE A 189 9.59 -13.46 -6.91
N TYR A 190 8.91 -14.46 -6.39
CA TYR A 190 7.44 -14.50 -6.37
C TYR A 190 6.93 -15.05 -5.05
N GLN A 191 5.73 -14.64 -4.68
CA GLN A 191 5.04 -15.18 -3.51
C GLN A 191 3.52 -15.18 -3.73
N GLN A 192 2.88 -16.26 -3.30
CA GLN A 192 1.44 -16.42 -3.26
C GLN A 192 0.99 -16.46 -1.81
N THR A 193 0.00 -15.66 -1.45
CA THR A 193 -0.49 -15.58 -0.08
C THR A 193 -2.00 -15.57 -0.01
N ILE A 194 -2.55 -16.11 1.09
CA ILE A 194 -3.90 -15.78 1.54
C ILE A 194 -3.78 -14.66 2.58
N ARG A 195 -4.38 -13.53 2.28
CA ARG A 195 -4.49 -12.41 3.22
C ARG A 195 -5.86 -12.45 3.89
N LEU A 196 -5.85 -12.58 5.20
CA LEU A 196 -7.02 -12.39 6.05
C LEU A 196 -6.85 -11.07 6.80
N GLY A 197 -7.91 -10.30 6.93
CA GLY A 197 -7.78 -9.05 7.65
C GLY A 197 -9.10 -8.46 8.11
N LEU A 198 -8.95 -7.47 8.95
CA LEU A 198 -10.04 -6.64 9.43
C LEU A 198 -9.59 -5.19 9.46
N GLN A 199 -10.51 -4.27 9.22
CA GLN A 199 -10.25 -2.84 9.20
C GLN A 199 -11.47 -2.09 9.71
N LYS A 200 -11.25 -1.13 10.61
CA LYS A 200 -12.29 -0.29 11.16
C LYS A 200 -11.98 1.19 10.96
N PRO A 201 -12.83 1.92 10.26
CA PRO A 201 -12.76 3.37 10.17
C PRO A 201 -13.38 4.02 11.41
N PHE A 202 -12.84 5.17 11.80
CA PHE A 202 -13.33 6.07 12.83
C PHE A 202 -13.44 7.46 12.25
N VAL A 203 -14.65 7.95 12.04
CA VAL A 203 -14.91 9.28 11.49
C VAL A 203 -15.21 10.23 12.65
N PHE A 204 -14.27 11.11 12.99
CA PHE A 204 -14.44 12.07 14.07
C PHE A 204 -15.18 13.33 13.61
N SER A 205 -14.95 13.74 12.35
CA SER A 205 -15.60 14.89 11.73
C SER A 205 -15.49 14.79 10.21
N ARG A 206 -16.04 15.76 9.47
CA ARG A 206 -15.83 15.86 8.00
C ARG A 206 -14.37 16.10 7.63
N ALA A 207 -13.56 16.61 8.56
CA ALA A 207 -12.16 16.92 8.30
C ALA A 207 -11.20 15.85 8.85
N HIS A 208 -11.61 15.00 9.78
CA HIS A 208 -10.73 14.11 10.52
C HIS A 208 -11.27 12.69 10.58
N SER A 209 -10.43 11.73 10.23
CA SER A 209 -10.74 10.31 10.39
C SER A 209 -9.48 9.52 10.73
N ALA A 210 -9.68 8.36 11.33
CA ALA A 210 -8.63 7.38 11.55
C ALA A 210 -9.11 6.01 11.08
N THR A 211 -8.17 5.11 10.87
CA THR A 211 -8.41 3.71 10.52
C THR A 211 -7.47 2.83 11.32
N LEU A 212 -8.00 1.76 11.90
CA LEU A 212 -7.22 0.70 12.50
C LEU A 212 -7.46 -0.59 11.74
N GLY A 213 -6.41 -1.37 11.53
CA GLY A 213 -6.49 -2.64 10.80
C GLY A 213 -5.54 -3.69 11.34
N PHE A 214 -5.85 -4.93 11.01
CA PHE A 214 -5.00 -6.09 11.20
C PHE A 214 -5.02 -6.94 9.94
N ASN A 215 -3.84 -7.36 9.48
CA ASN A 215 -3.69 -8.27 8.36
C ASN A 215 -2.82 -9.47 8.75
N ALA A 216 -3.20 -10.65 8.28
CA ALA A 216 -2.40 -11.87 8.32
C ALA A 216 -2.21 -12.38 6.89
N ASP A 217 -1.00 -12.27 6.36
CA ASP A 217 -0.61 -12.83 5.06
C ASP A 217 0.03 -14.20 5.31
N LEU A 218 -0.66 -15.25 4.91
CA LEU A 218 -0.20 -16.62 5.06
C LEU A 218 0.35 -17.10 3.73
N ASN A 219 1.61 -17.52 3.73
CA ASN A 219 2.26 -18.05 2.54
C ASN A 219 1.62 -19.34 2.08
N LEU A 220 1.40 -19.45 0.77
CA LEU A 220 0.97 -20.69 0.09
C LEU A 220 2.12 -21.29 -0.71
N ASP A 221 2.88 -20.42 -1.41
CA ASP A 221 3.96 -20.79 -2.31
C ASP A 221 4.84 -19.57 -2.58
N GLY A 222 6.11 -19.75 -2.93
CA GLY A 222 7.00 -18.66 -3.28
C GLY A 222 8.41 -19.12 -3.58
N TRP A 223 9.19 -18.23 -4.21
CA TRP A 223 10.59 -18.44 -4.55
C TRP A 223 11.34 -17.10 -4.54
N PRO A 224 12.59 -17.08 -4.08
CA PRO A 224 13.37 -18.17 -3.49
C PRO A 224 12.96 -18.43 -2.03
N ASP A 225 13.07 -19.67 -1.59
CA ASP A 225 12.58 -20.16 -0.28
C ASP A 225 13.06 -19.31 0.90
N TYR A 226 14.31 -18.87 0.89
CA TYR A 226 14.88 -18.04 1.96
C TYR A 226 14.27 -16.63 2.08
N ALA A 227 13.54 -16.17 1.08
CA ALA A 227 12.89 -14.86 1.06
C ALA A 227 11.38 -14.95 1.37
N VAL A 228 10.81 -16.16 1.33
CA VAL A 228 9.39 -16.42 1.56
C VAL A 228 9.05 -16.29 3.03
N ARG A 229 7.99 -15.54 3.34
CA ARG A 229 7.59 -15.24 4.71
C ARG A 229 6.08 -15.13 4.87
N ASN A 230 5.60 -15.41 6.09
CA ASN A 230 4.29 -14.93 6.52
C ASN A 230 4.41 -13.48 7.03
N ARG A 231 3.30 -12.79 7.14
CA ARG A 231 3.25 -11.43 7.69
C ARG A 231 2.02 -11.27 8.56
N PHE A 232 2.23 -10.73 9.77
CA PHE A 232 1.17 -10.32 10.66
C PHE A 232 1.36 -8.83 10.95
N ALA A 233 0.42 -7.99 10.52
CA ALA A 233 0.57 -6.55 10.58
C ALA A 233 -0.57 -5.87 11.33
N LEU A 234 -0.23 -4.97 12.23
CA LEU A 234 -1.12 -3.97 12.81
C LEU A 234 -0.94 -2.66 12.05
N LEU A 235 -2.04 -2.07 11.63
CA LEU A 235 -2.08 -0.87 10.81
C LEU A 235 -2.86 0.23 11.51
N ALA A 236 -2.33 1.44 11.50
CA ALA A 236 -3.02 2.62 11.98
C ALA A 236 -2.84 3.76 10.96
N GLY A 237 -3.95 4.38 10.59
CA GLY A 237 -3.94 5.51 9.68
C GLY A 237 -4.71 6.69 10.28
N TYR A 238 -4.28 7.90 9.98
CA TYR A 238 -4.98 9.13 10.30
C TYR A 238 -4.96 10.05 9.10
N GLN A 239 -6.10 10.67 8.80
CA GLN A 239 -6.25 11.63 7.72
C GLN A 239 -6.90 12.90 8.23
N ALA A 240 -6.37 14.04 7.78
CA ALA A 240 -6.92 15.36 8.01
C ALA A 240 -7.12 16.10 6.69
N ASN A 241 -8.33 16.55 6.41
CA ASN A 241 -8.63 17.47 5.34
C ASN A 241 -8.35 18.91 5.82
N LEU A 242 -7.15 19.44 5.54
CA LEU A 242 -6.73 20.77 5.97
C LEU A 242 -7.51 21.86 5.25
N THR A 243 -7.80 21.62 3.97
CA THR A 243 -8.69 22.45 3.14
C THR A 243 -9.53 21.53 2.25
N ARG A 244 -10.34 22.11 1.35
CA ARG A 244 -11.08 21.33 0.33
C ARG A 244 -10.15 20.60 -0.66
N GLN A 245 -8.93 21.10 -0.84
CA GLN A 245 -7.96 20.58 -1.81
C GLN A 245 -6.75 19.94 -1.15
N LEU A 246 -6.40 20.31 0.09
CA LEU A 246 -5.21 19.84 0.76
C LEU A 246 -5.56 18.85 1.86
N GLN A 247 -4.97 17.66 1.78
CA GLN A 247 -5.10 16.57 2.75
C GLN A 247 -3.73 16.25 3.35
N ALA A 248 -3.71 15.98 4.65
CA ALA A 248 -2.56 15.41 5.34
C ALA A 248 -2.92 14.00 5.78
N ASN A 249 -1.96 13.09 5.71
CA ASN A 249 -2.11 11.71 6.18
C ASN A 249 -0.91 11.30 7.02
N LEU A 250 -1.18 10.44 7.99
CA LEU A 250 -0.18 9.76 8.80
C LEU A 250 -0.52 8.27 8.80
N PHE A 251 0.48 7.42 8.59
CA PHE A 251 0.33 5.98 8.57
C PHE A 251 1.40 5.31 9.41
N TYR A 252 1.02 4.30 10.17
CA TYR A 252 1.92 3.44 10.92
C TYR A 252 1.57 1.98 10.70
N ALA A 253 2.58 1.16 10.46
CA ALA A 253 2.47 -0.28 10.39
C ALA A 253 3.51 -0.93 11.29
N LEU A 254 3.08 -1.90 12.10
CA LEU A 254 3.93 -2.81 12.86
C LEU A 254 3.70 -4.21 12.31
N SER A 255 4.73 -4.82 11.74
CA SER A 255 4.67 -6.14 11.12
C SER A 255 5.62 -7.13 11.78
N TYR A 256 5.14 -8.32 12.07
CA TYR A 256 5.94 -9.48 12.42
C TYR A 256 6.07 -10.40 11.21
N LEU A 257 7.29 -10.72 10.82
CA LEU A 257 7.64 -11.40 9.57
C LEU A 257 8.41 -12.70 9.87
N PRO A 258 7.75 -13.82 10.20
CA PRO A 258 8.40 -15.10 10.30
C PRO A 258 8.66 -15.68 8.90
N PHE A 259 9.92 -16.00 8.59
CA PHE A 259 10.31 -16.65 7.35
C PHE A 259 10.00 -18.15 7.42
N VAL A 260 9.59 -18.74 6.27
CA VAL A 260 9.04 -20.09 6.26
C VAL A 260 10.16 -21.14 6.40
N ASP A 261 11.24 -21.00 5.61
CA ASP A 261 12.29 -22.02 5.48
C ASP A 261 13.59 -21.64 6.22
N THR A 262 13.55 -20.58 7.04
CA THR A 262 14.68 -20.16 7.85
C THR A 262 14.25 -19.87 9.28
N SER A 263 15.21 -19.78 10.21
CA SER A 263 14.93 -19.33 11.59
C SER A 263 14.75 -17.82 11.71
N ARG A 264 14.84 -17.09 10.60
CA ARG A 264 14.75 -15.62 10.57
C ARG A 264 13.36 -15.14 10.98
N ARG A 265 13.36 -14.14 11.83
CA ARG A 265 12.16 -13.43 12.30
C ARG A 265 12.47 -11.95 12.39
N ASP A 266 11.65 -11.15 11.71
CA ASP A 266 11.84 -9.71 11.69
C ASP A 266 10.63 -9.01 12.33
N TRP A 267 10.91 -7.92 13.05
CA TRP A 267 9.93 -6.91 13.41
C TRP A 267 10.16 -5.68 12.56
N ASN A 268 9.23 -5.38 11.69
CA ASN A 268 9.31 -4.23 10.80
C ASN A 268 8.32 -3.15 11.22
N GLN A 269 8.80 -1.92 11.32
CA GLN A 269 7.98 -0.75 11.63
C GLN A 269 8.10 0.25 10.49
N ILE A 270 6.96 0.74 10.01
CA ILE A 270 6.87 1.77 8.98
C ILE A 270 6.06 2.93 9.53
N LEU A 271 6.64 4.13 9.52
CA LEU A 271 5.94 5.38 9.80
C LEU A 271 5.99 6.24 8.54
N SER A 272 4.84 6.71 8.08
CA SER A 272 4.76 7.56 6.88
C SER A 272 3.87 8.76 7.15
N ALA A 273 4.31 9.93 6.70
CA ALA A 273 3.54 11.16 6.66
C ALA A 273 3.45 11.65 5.21
N GLY A 274 2.30 12.17 4.82
CA GLY A 274 2.09 12.66 3.46
C GLY A 274 1.17 13.87 3.40
N LEU A 275 1.36 14.63 2.33
CA LEU A 275 0.48 15.71 1.91
C LEU A 275 0.00 15.42 0.50
N ALA A 276 -1.28 15.61 0.24
CA ALA A 276 -1.87 15.49 -1.09
C ALA A 276 -2.63 16.78 -1.42
N TRP A 277 -2.24 17.42 -2.50
CA TRP A 277 -2.93 18.58 -3.05
C TRP A 277 -3.74 18.15 -4.27
N ASN A 278 -5.06 18.07 -4.11
CA ASN A 278 -5.99 17.69 -5.15
C ASN A 278 -6.23 18.91 -6.08
N LEU A 279 -5.60 18.89 -7.24
CA LEU A 279 -5.79 19.94 -8.27
C LEU A 279 -7.18 19.82 -8.88
N THR A 280 -7.61 18.60 -9.14
CA THR A 280 -8.95 18.23 -9.61
C THR A 280 -9.40 16.97 -8.86
N PRO A 281 -10.65 16.50 -9.01
CA PRO A 281 -11.07 15.22 -8.46
C PRO A 281 -10.26 14.00 -8.99
N GLN A 282 -9.59 14.16 -10.13
CA GLN A 282 -8.83 13.10 -10.78
C GLN A 282 -7.30 13.22 -10.59
N PHE A 283 -6.77 14.42 -10.36
CA PHE A 283 -5.32 14.68 -10.32
C PHE A 283 -4.89 15.30 -9.00
N SER A 284 -3.81 14.77 -8.44
CA SER A 284 -3.18 15.31 -7.23
C SER A 284 -1.66 15.36 -7.33
N ILE A 285 -1.07 16.32 -6.61
CA ILE A 285 0.35 16.39 -6.33
C ILE A 285 0.54 15.87 -4.90
N ASN A 286 1.52 14.99 -4.70
CA ASN A 286 1.76 14.35 -3.42
C ASN A 286 3.20 14.61 -2.98
N ALA A 287 3.39 14.82 -1.68
CA ALA A 287 4.69 14.78 -1.02
C ALA A 287 4.62 13.82 0.15
N SER A 288 5.68 13.06 0.38
CA SER A 288 5.72 12.09 1.46
C SER A 288 7.09 11.96 2.10
N LEU A 289 7.07 11.59 3.37
CA LEU A 289 8.21 11.23 4.18
C LEU A 289 7.89 9.90 4.85
N SER A 290 8.78 8.91 4.76
CA SER A 290 8.60 7.64 5.46
C SER A 290 9.88 7.18 6.12
N ALA A 291 9.76 6.60 7.30
CA ALA A 291 10.83 5.92 8.01
C ALA A 291 10.46 4.45 8.18
N SER A 292 11.40 3.54 7.91
CA SER A 292 11.23 2.12 8.19
C SER A 292 12.40 1.62 9.03
N PHE A 293 12.06 0.79 10.01
CA PHE A 293 13.00 0.16 10.94
C PHE A 293 12.73 -1.33 10.92
N ASN A 294 13.76 -2.12 10.69
CA ASN A 294 13.68 -3.58 10.73
C ASN A 294 14.62 -4.10 11.81
N ASP A 295 14.05 -4.77 12.80
CA ASP A 295 14.77 -5.49 13.83
C ASP A 295 14.65 -6.99 13.54
N SER A 296 15.80 -7.64 13.30
CA SER A 296 15.89 -9.04 12.92
C SER A 296 16.72 -9.81 13.94
N ASN A 297 16.39 -11.09 14.17
CA ASN A 297 17.25 -11.99 14.92
C ASN A 297 18.56 -12.31 14.17
N GLU A 298 18.69 -11.90 12.90
CA GLU A 298 19.90 -11.97 12.09
C GLU A 298 20.43 -10.56 11.80
N ASN A 299 21.54 -10.17 12.40
CA ASN A 299 22.10 -8.81 12.36
C ASN A 299 22.25 -8.23 10.94
N PHE A 300 22.49 -9.09 9.94
CA PHE A 300 22.64 -8.65 8.55
C PHE A 300 21.38 -7.97 7.98
N PHE A 301 20.20 -8.38 8.47
CA PHE A 301 18.91 -7.86 7.99
C PHE A 301 18.33 -6.74 8.86
N GLN A 302 19.08 -6.30 9.87
CA GLN A 302 18.71 -5.10 10.62
C GLN A 302 19.00 -3.86 9.79
N TYR A 303 18.05 -2.95 9.71
CA TYR A 303 18.26 -1.68 9.01
C TYR A 303 17.32 -0.58 9.50
N SER A 304 17.73 0.64 9.22
CA SER A 304 16.87 1.81 9.25
C SER A 304 16.96 2.54 7.91
N VAL A 305 15.84 3.09 7.45
CA VAL A 305 15.81 3.86 6.22
C VAL A 305 14.82 5.00 6.33
N LEU A 306 15.21 6.16 5.80
CA LEU A 306 14.36 7.32 5.60
C LEU A 306 14.18 7.54 4.11
N ASN A 307 12.92 7.67 3.66
CA ASN A 307 12.59 8.03 2.30
C ASN A 307 11.81 9.35 2.31
N THR A 308 12.13 10.23 1.40
CA THR A 308 11.38 11.46 1.15
C THR A 308 11.18 11.64 -0.33
N GLY A 309 10.01 12.08 -0.74
CA GLY A 309 9.73 12.21 -2.16
C GLY A 309 8.48 13.01 -2.46
N ALA A 310 8.31 13.27 -3.74
CA ALA A 310 7.13 13.94 -4.28
C ALA A 310 6.74 13.32 -5.62
N GLY A 311 5.48 13.47 -6.00
CA GLY A 311 4.98 12.91 -7.23
C GLY A 311 3.63 13.45 -7.64
N VAL A 312 3.14 12.92 -8.74
CA VAL A 312 1.82 13.22 -9.29
C VAL A 312 1.01 11.94 -9.41
N SER A 313 -0.26 12.01 -9.09
CA SER A 313 -1.18 10.88 -9.18
C SER A 313 -2.41 11.23 -10.00
N ALA A 314 -2.93 10.23 -10.70
CA ALA A 314 -4.21 10.26 -11.37
C ALA A 314 -5.10 9.13 -10.84
N LEU A 315 -6.38 9.42 -10.58
CA LEU A 315 -7.38 8.45 -10.13
C LEU A 315 -8.68 8.66 -10.91
N LEU A 316 -9.10 7.64 -11.64
CA LEU A 316 -10.37 7.60 -12.36
C LEU A 316 -11.28 6.56 -11.70
N ARG A 317 -12.56 6.91 -11.51
CA ARG A 317 -13.58 6.01 -10.92
C ARG A 317 -14.79 5.94 -11.81
N PHE A 318 -15.30 4.71 -12.03
CA PHE A 318 -16.42 4.40 -12.92
C PHE A 318 -17.48 3.57 -12.20
#